data_0cc74cf89df680c46e5b7fe2d27c9cc9
#
_entry.id   0cc74cf89df680c46e5b7fe2d27c9cc9
#
_cell.length_a   1.000
_cell.length_b   1.000
_cell.length_c   1.000
_cell.angle_alpha   90.00
_cell.angle_beta   90.00
_cell.angle_gamma   90.00
#
_symmetry.space_group_name_H-M   'P 1'
#
loop_
_entity.id
_entity.type
_entity.pdbx_description
1 polymer ?
#
loop_
_entity_poly.entity_id
_entity_poly.type
_entity_poly.pdbx_seq_one_letter_code
_entity_poly.pdbx_strand_id
1 'polypeptide(L)'
;KRELARYNVCFNKLFAVTNNPIGRYGRHLLACGTYEAYMNMLINAFNPEACENMMCRNQISVGYDGRIYDCDFNQVMDMVCDGPCGELTIFDFAEGRVESLERDIKFDCHCYGCTAGAGSSCGGTLVQKN
;
A
#
# COMPACT_ATOMS: atom_id res chain seq x y z
N LYS A 1 -25.52 7.33 6.89
CA LYS A 1 -26.36 6.66 7.91
C LYS A 1 -27.80 6.42 7.42
N ARG A 2 -28.49 7.41 6.82
CA ARG A 2 -29.92 7.31 6.42
C ARG A 2 -30.22 6.13 5.47
N GLU A 3 -29.38 5.87 4.47
CA GLU A 3 -29.61 4.78 3.51
C GLU A 3 -29.44 3.40 4.16
N LEU A 4 -28.42 3.21 4.97
CA LEU A 4 -28.15 1.93 5.63
C LEU A 4 -29.14 1.62 6.75
N ALA A 5 -29.76 2.64 7.36
CA ALA A 5 -30.84 2.46 8.34
C ALA A 5 -32.06 1.72 7.76
N ARG A 6 -32.32 1.83 6.44
CA ARG A 6 -33.39 1.11 5.75
C ARG A 6 -33.17 -0.42 5.75
N TYR A 7 -31.94 -0.85 5.96
CA TYR A 7 -31.54 -2.26 6.02
C TYR A 7 -31.21 -2.72 7.46
N ASN A 8 -31.63 -1.94 8.47
CA ASN A 8 -31.29 -2.17 9.88
C ASN A 8 -29.79 -2.24 10.17
N VAL A 9 -28.96 -1.57 9.36
CA VAL A 9 -27.52 -1.50 9.56
C VAL A 9 -27.20 -0.25 10.37
N CYS A 10 -26.72 -0.46 11.61
CA CYS A 10 -26.22 0.58 12.49
C CYS A 10 -24.70 0.52 12.57
N PHE A 11 -24.04 1.68 12.56
CA PHE A 11 -22.59 1.77 12.70
C PHE A 11 -22.22 3.05 13.45
N ASN A 12 -21.12 2.99 14.21
CA ASN A 12 -20.62 4.12 15.00
C ASN A 12 -19.73 5.05 14.13
N LYS A 13 -18.84 4.46 13.33
CA LYS A 13 -17.89 5.19 12.49
C LYS A 13 -17.97 4.68 11.05
N LEU A 14 -17.73 5.56 10.10
CA LEU A 14 -17.55 5.26 8.69
C LEU A 14 -16.13 5.66 8.30
N PHE A 15 -15.37 4.69 7.80
CA PHE A 15 -14.05 4.94 7.22
C PHE A 15 -14.16 4.89 5.71
N ALA A 16 -13.72 5.96 5.06
CA ALA A 16 -13.51 5.97 3.62
C ALA A 16 -12.04 5.61 3.37
N VAL A 17 -11.80 4.44 2.81
CA VAL A 17 -10.46 3.99 2.41
C VAL A 17 -10.29 4.17 0.91
N THR A 18 -9.10 4.54 0.48
CA THR A 18 -8.76 4.66 -0.93
C THR A 18 -8.55 3.28 -1.54
N ASN A 19 -8.88 3.13 -2.81
CA ASN A 19 -8.51 1.95 -3.58
C ASN A 19 -7.19 2.22 -4.30
N ASN A 20 -6.28 1.24 -4.30
CA ASN A 20 -4.97 1.40 -4.92
C ASN A 20 -5.08 1.29 -6.45
N PRO A 21 -4.51 2.24 -7.24
CA PRO A 21 -4.66 2.28 -8.70
C PRO A 21 -3.74 1.29 -9.43
N ILE A 22 -3.70 0.03 -8.96
CA ILE A 22 -2.89 -1.06 -9.52
C ILE A 22 -3.73 -2.27 -9.88
N GLY A 23 -3.11 -3.28 -10.45
CA GLY A 23 -3.75 -4.54 -10.77
C GLY A 23 -5.01 -4.37 -11.62
N ARG A 24 -6.12 -4.99 -11.22
CA ARG A 24 -7.40 -4.92 -11.94
C ARG A 24 -8.01 -3.52 -11.94
N TYR A 25 -7.92 -2.82 -10.81
CA TYR A 25 -8.49 -1.48 -10.71
C TYR A 25 -7.70 -0.47 -11.54
N GLY A 26 -6.37 -0.54 -11.52
CA GLY A 26 -5.52 0.28 -12.39
C GLY A 26 -5.84 0.08 -13.89
N ARG A 27 -5.97 -1.18 -14.32
CA ARG A 27 -6.39 -1.50 -15.71
C ARG A 27 -7.78 -0.95 -16.05
N HIS A 28 -8.72 -1.02 -15.13
CA HIS A 28 -10.06 -0.44 -15.30
C HIS A 28 -10.00 1.07 -15.48
N LEU A 29 -9.26 1.79 -14.64
CA LEU A 29 -9.07 3.24 -14.73
C LEU A 29 -8.45 3.65 -16.08
N LEU A 30 -7.45 2.90 -16.54
CA LEU A 30 -6.81 3.13 -17.84
C LEU A 30 -7.81 2.90 -18.98
N ALA A 31 -8.57 1.80 -18.96
CA ALA A 31 -9.56 1.49 -19.97
C ALA A 31 -10.70 2.54 -20.05
N CYS A 32 -11.05 3.15 -18.93
CA CYS A 32 -12.04 4.22 -18.86
C CYS A 32 -11.46 5.62 -19.13
N GLY A 33 -10.15 5.76 -19.31
CA GLY A 33 -9.48 7.07 -19.47
C GLY A 33 -9.55 7.96 -18.22
N THR A 34 -9.72 7.38 -17.04
CA THR A 34 -9.88 8.11 -15.76
C THR A 34 -8.70 7.98 -14.82
N TYR A 35 -7.62 7.31 -15.25
CA TYR A 35 -6.45 7.05 -14.41
C TYR A 35 -5.79 8.34 -13.90
N GLU A 36 -5.53 9.30 -14.79
CA GLU A 36 -4.91 10.58 -14.43
C GLU A 36 -5.76 11.39 -13.46
N ALA A 37 -7.08 11.45 -13.71
CA ALA A 37 -8.01 12.15 -12.84
C ALA A 37 -8.02 11.52 -11.43
N TYR A 38 -7.98 10.20 -11.35
CA TYR A 38 -7.91 9.47 -10.09
C TYR A 38 -6.58 9.71 -9.36
N MET A 39 -5.46 9.66 -10.07
CA MET A 39 -4.14 9.96 -9.51
C MET A 39 -4.06 11.39 -8.96
N ASN A 40 -4.56 12.37 -9.72
CA ASN A 40 -4.61 13.76 -9.25
C ASN A 40 -5.45 13.91 -7.98
N MET A 41 -6.55 13.17 -7.86
CA MET A 41 -7.35 13.15 -6.64
C MET A 41 -6.56 12.59 -5.45
N LEU A 42 -5.81 11.50 -5.62
CA LEU A 42 -4.96 10.92 -4.57
C LEU A 42 -3.84 11.86 -4.15
N ILE A 43 -3.15 12.47 -5.11
CA ILE A 43 -2.05 13.43 -4.86
C ILE A 43 -2.58 14.64 -4.09
N ASN A 44 -3.71 15.21 -4.50
CA ASN A 44 -4.33 16.35 -3.80
C ASN A 44 -4.84 16.00 -2.40
N ALA A 45 -5.12 14.72 -2.13
CA ALA A 45 -5.54 14.23 -0.83
C ALA A 45 -4.37 13.70 0.03
N PHE A 46 -3.13 13.92 -0.38
CA PHE A 46 -1.95 13.46 0.35
C PHE A 46 -1.97 13.91 1.81
N ASN A 47 -1.76 12.95 2.70
CA ASN A 47 -1.76 13.16 4.15
C ASN A 47 -0.41 12.70 4.73
N PRO A 48 0.45 13.63 5.18
CA PRO A 48 1.74 13.28 5.79
C PRO A 48 1.61 12.37 7.04
N GLU A 49 0.54 12.54 7.84
CA GLU A 49 0.31 11.70 9.02
C GLU A 49 0.10 10.22 8.65
N ALA A 50 -0.49 9.96 7.46
CA ALA A 50 -0.65 8.60 6.98
C ALA A 50 0.68 7.93 6.63
N CYS A 51 1.70 8.71 6.22
CA CYS A 51 3.02 8.19 5.87
C CYS A 51 3.76 7.57 7.07
N GLU A 52 3.51 8.07 8.27
CA GLU A 52 4.19 7.60 9.48
C GLU A 52 3.74 6.18 9.88
N ASN A 53 2.50 5.82 9.52
CA ASN A 53 1.87 4.57 9.93
C ASN A 53 1.69 3.56 8.78
N MET A 54 2.35 3.77 7.64
CA MET A 54 2.29 2.80 6.53
C MET A 54 2.88 1.45 6.93
N MET A 55 2.21 0.36 6.57
CA MET A 55 2.62 -1.00 6.93
C MET A 55 3.97 -1.39 6.34
N CYS A 56 4.34 -0.87 5.17
CA CYS A 56 5.64 -1.12 4.54
C CYS A 56 6.85 -0.72 5.41
N ARG A 57 6.65 0.11 6.45
CA ARG A 57 7.69 0.44 7.43
C ARG A 57 8.01 -0.68 8.41
N ASN A 58 7.01 -1.53 8.71
CA ASN A 58 7.08 -2.53 9.78
C ASN A 58 6.82 -3.95 9.29
N GLN A 59 6.49 -4.12 8.01
CA GLN A 59 6.18 -5.42 7.42
C GLN A 59 6.91 -5.58 6.09
N ILE A 60 6.97 -6.83 5.65
CA ILE A 60 7.44 -7.22 4.32
C ILE A 60 6.45 -8.20 3.71
N SER A 61 6.44 -8.30 2.40
CA SER A 61 5.85 -9.40 1.66
C SER A 61 6.95 -10.30 1.12
N VAL A 62 6.73 -11.61 1.18
CA VAL A 62 7.65 -12.61 0.61
C VAL A 62 6.92 -13.35 -0.50
N GLY A 63 7.49 -13.36 -1.69
CA GLY A 63 7.00 -14.10 -2.82
C GLY A 63 7.20 -15.62 -2.65
N TYR A 64 6.47 -16.42 -3.41
CA TYR A 64 6.62 -17.88 -3.41
C TYR A 64 8.02 -18.35 -3.85
N ASP A 65 8.73 -17.51 -4.57
CA ASP A 65 10.10 -17.67 -5.04
C ASP A 65 11.16 -17.18 -4.04
N GLY A 66 10.72 -16.67 -2.89
CA GLY A 66 11.56 -16.14 -1.83
C GLY A 66 11.97 -14.68 -1.99
N ARG A 67 11.59 -14.00 -3.08
CA ARG A 67 11.86 -12.56 -3.25
C ARG A 67 11.14 -11.73 -2.20
N ILE A 68 11.78 -10.67 -1.72
CA ILE A 68 11.29 -9.81 -0.65
C ILE A 68 10.84 -8.47 -1.23
N TYR A 69 9.67 -8.01 -0.77
CA TYR A 69 9.04 -6.75 -1.16
C TYR A 69 8.68 -5.95 0.09
N ASP A 70 8.65 -4.63 -0.02
CA ASP A 70 8.25 -3.76 1.10
C ASP A 70 6.81 -3.95 1.53
N CYS A 71 5.92 -4.30 0.60
CA CYS A 71 4.52 -4.59 0.85
C CYS A 71 3.93 -5.43 -0.29
N ASP A 72 2.69 -5.89 -0.11
CA ASP A 72 1.93 -6.64 -1.12
C ASP A 72 1.65 -5.81 -2.39
N PHE A 73 1.51 -4.50 -2.29
CA PHE A 73 1.36 -3.63 -3.47
C PHE A 73 2.64 -3.57 -4.29
N ASN A 74 3.81 -3.43 -3.64
CA ASN A 74 5.10 -3.51 -4.31
C ASN A 74 5.31 -4.89 -4.95
N GLN A 75 4.82 -5.95 -4.29
CA GLN A 75 4.84 -7.30 -4.88
C GLN A 75 4.00 -7.40 -6.15
N VAL A 76 2.79 -6.82 -6.17
CA VAL A 76 1.95 -6.76 -7.39
C VAL A 76 2.61 -5.99 -8.52
N MET A 77 3.44 -4.99 -8.18
CA MET A 77 4.18 -4.14 -9.13
C MET A 77 5.57 -4.69 -9.48
N ASP A 78 5.93 -5.87 -8.94
CA ASP A 78 7.25 -6.50 -9.09
C ASP A 78 8.43 -5.61 -8.66
N MET A 79 8.22 -4.81 -7.61
CA MET A 79 9.20 -3.90 -7.03
C MET A 79 9.94 -4.60 -5.89
N VAL A 80 10.86 -5.51 -6.24
CA VAL A 80 11.66 -6.29 -5.30
C VAL A 80 12.62 -5.39 -4.52
N CYS A 81 12.82 -5.66 -3.22
CA CYS A 81 13.83 -4.97 -2.42
C CYS A 81 15.25 -5.22 -2.96
N ASP A 82 16.14 -4.25 -2.80
CA ASP A 82 17.53 -4.40 -3.20
C ASP A 82 18.29 -5.26 -2.18
N GLY A 83 19.08 -6.19 -2.68
CA GLY A 83 19.95 -7.07 -1.92
C GLY A 83 21.41 -6.97 -2.35
N PRO A 84 22.31 -7.66 -1.67
CA PRO A 84 23.76 -7.57 -1.91
C PRO A 84 24.18 -8.07 -3.30
N CYS A 85 23.37 -8.95 -3.91
CA CYS A 85 23.65 -9.54 -5.23
C CYS A 85 22.56 -9.17 -6.28
N GLY A 86 21.79 -8.13 -6.05
CA GLY A 86 20.68 -7.73 -6.91
C GLY A 86 19.36 -7.72 -6.13
N GLU A 87 18.39 -8.57 -6.48
CA GLU A 87 17.13 -8.69 -5.77
C GLU A 87 17.32 -9.40 -4.42
N LEU A 88 16.70 -8.83 -3.36
CA LEU A 88 16.77 -9.40 -2.02
C LEU A 88 15.82 -10.61 -1.90
N THR A 89 16.36 -11.68 -1.33
CA THR A 89 15.61 -12.91 -1.09
C THR A 89 15.77 -13.43 0.33
N ILE A 90 14.85 -14.30 0.79
CA ILE A 90 14.99 -15.00 2.07
C ILE A 90 16.26 -15.86 2.15
N PHE A 91 16.79 -16.29 0.99
CA PHE A 91 18.02 -17.10 0.93
C PHE A 91 19.25 -16.27 1.28
N ASP A 92 19.24 -14.96 1.08
CA ASP A 92 20.33 -14.07 1.47
C ASP A 92 20.53 -14.04 2.98
N PHE A 93 19.43 -14.14 3.74
CA PHE A 93 19.48 -14.30 5.20
C PHE A 93 19.91 -15.71 5.61
N ALA A 94 19.39 -16.75 4.95
CA ALA A 94 19.73 -18.13 5.27
C ALA A 94 21.21 -18.43 5.03
N GLU A 95 21.84 -17.79 4.05
CA GLU A 95 23.26 -17.95 3.69
C GLU A 95 24.16 -16.92 4.42
N GLY A 96 23.62 -16.10 5.30
CA GLY A 96 24.37 -15.13 6.09
C GLY A 96 24.93 -13.94 5.28
N ARG A 97 24.40 -13.69 4.08
CA ARG A 97 24.77 -12.52 3.26
C ARG A 97 24.16 -11.23 3.78
N VAL A 98 23.04 -11.33 4.47
CA VAL A 98 22.30 -10.22 5.10
C VAL A 98 21.98 -10.60 6.53
N GLU A 99 22.36 -9.76 7.49
CA GLU A 99 22.12 -9.98 8.92
C GLU A 99 20.88 -9.25 9.44
N SER A 100 20.52 -8.14 8.81
CA SER A 100 19.35 -7.33 9.18
C SER A 100 18.54 -6.92 7.97
N LEU A 101 17.27 -6.59 8.19
CA LEU A 101 16.35 -6.10 7.15
C LEU A 101 16.35 -4.55 7.07
N GLU A 102 17.51 -3.93 7.25
CA GLU A 102 17.65 -2.50 7.00
C GLU A 102 17.63 -2.23 5.50
N ARG A 103 16.66 -1.45 5.05
CA ARG A 103 16.45 -1.17 3.64
C ARG A 103 15.78 0.18 3.43
N ASP A 104 16.01 0.77 2.28
CA ASP A 104 15.23 1.88 1.78
C ASP A 104 13.93 1.35 1.15
N ILE A 105 12.79 1.87 1.60
CA ILE A 105 11.48 1.48 1.05
C ILE A 105 11.35 2.02 -0.36
N LYS A 106 10.99 1.18 -1.31
CA LYS A 106 10.72 1.59 -2.70
C LYS A 106 9.33 2.21 -2.83
N PHE A 107 9.30 3.40 -3.40
CA PHE A 107 8.08 4.16 -3.63
C PHE A 107 7.78 4.33 -5.11
N ASP A 108 6.48 4.33 -5.45
CA ASP A 108 5.98 4.69 -6.77
C ASP A 108 4.58 5.33 -6.64
N CYS A 109 4.00 5.74 -7.76
CA CYS A 109 2.71 6.45 -7.82
C CYS A 109 1.58 5.76 -7.05
N HIS A 110 1.57 4.44 -6.98
CA HIS A 110 0.57 3.70 -6.21
C HIS A 110 0.61 3.99 -4.71
N CYS A 111 1.75 4.43 -4.16
CA CYS A 111 1.90 4.77 -2.74
C CYS A 111 0.99 5.93 -2.31
N TYR A 112 0.57 6.79 -3.24
CA TYR A 112 -0.45 7.80 -2.97
C TYR A 112 -1.80 7.17 -2.55
N GLY A 113 -2.09 5.94 -2.96
CA GLY A 113 -3.26 5.21 -2.47
C GLY A 113 -3.19 4.89 -0.98
N CYS A 114 -1.98 4.71 -0.42
CA CYS A 114 -1.77 4.47 1.00
C CYS A 114 -1.70 5.74 1.84
N THR A 115 -1.41 6.88 1.22
CA THR A 115 -1.15 8.16 1.91
C THR A 115 -2.26 9.19 1.69
N ALA A 116 -3.25 8.93 0.85
CA ALA A 116 -4.37 9.84 0.63
C ALA A 116 -5.41 9.73 1.75
N GLY A 117 -5.84 10.86 2.30
CA GLY A 117 -6.88 10.94 3.32
C GLY A 117 -6.55 10.14 4.58
N ALA A 118 -7.39 9.13 4.90
CA ALA A 118 -7.15 8.20 6.01
C ALA A 118 -6.28 6.98 5.62
N GLY A 119 -5.76 6.95 4.41
CA GLY A 119 -4.95 5.86 3.86
C GLY A 119 -5.77 4.71 3.27
N SER A 120 -5.09 3.63 2.90
CA SER A 120 -5.69 2.41 2.39
C SER A 120 -6.11 1.45 3.50
N SER A 121 -6.71 0.32 3.13
CA SER A 121 -7.21 -0.70 4.06
C SER A 121 -6.12 -1.54 4.75
N CYS A 122 -4.87 -1.22 4.63
CA CYS A 122 -3.76 -2.00 5.19
C CYS A 122 -3.60 -1.91 6.73
N GLY A 123 -4.58 -1.34 7.44
CA GLY A 123 -4.66 -1.36 8.90
C GLY A 123 -3.70 -0.44 9.66
N GLY A 124 -2.58 -0.04 9.07
CA GLY A 124 -1.59 0.83 9.71
C GLY A 124 -1.84 2.32 9.51
N THR A 125 -2.58 2.68 8.47
CA THR A 125 -2.74 4.08 8.04
C THR A 125 -4.01 4.77 8.54
N LEU A 126 -4.90 4.07 9.24
CA LEU A 126 -6.09 4.68 9.82
C LEU A 126 -5.69 5.55 11.03
N VAL A 127 -5.43 6.82 10.77
CA VAL A 127 -5.18 7.80 11.84
C VAL A 127 -6.48 8.00 12.60
N GLN A 128 -6.52 7.54 13.85
CA GLN A 128 -7.58 7.88 14.77
C GLN A 128 -7.33 9.32 15.25
N LYS A 129 -8.00 10.31 14.65
CA LYS A 129 -8.12 11.61 15.31
C LYS A 129 -8.97 11.41 16.56
N ASN A 130 -8.35 11.54 17.74
CA ASN A 130 -9.04 11.69 19.03
C ASN A 130 -9.91 12.94 19.04
#